data_9b3f2e71690afefe9af41855311b929c
#
_entry.id   9b3f2e71690afefe9af41855311b929c
#
_cell.length_a   1.000
_cell.length_b   1.000
_cell.length_c   1.000
_cell.angle_alpha   90.00
_cell.angle_beta   90.00
_cell.angle_gamma   90.00
#
_symmetry.space_group_name_H-M   'P 1'
#
loop_
_entity.id
_entity.type
_entity.pdbx_description
1 polymer ?
#
loop_
_entity_poly.entity_id
_entity_poly.type
_entity_poly.pdbx_seq_one_letter_code
_entity_poly.pdbx_strand_id
1 'polypeptide(L)'
;MTILQAENLSFAFGHVALLDKASFQLAAGDKVGLIGRNGAGKSSLLKILAGVQKPDDGQLILQNGLKTVYVPQESFFDGTVTVFDIVSEGLGSLRDVLRRYHEIGRELANGQNDSLIKELNELQNQIEAQNGWQFDALVSQTIGELGLPENEKIANLSG
;
A
#
# COMPACT_ATOMS: atom_id res chain seq x y z
N MET A 1 -11.86 -21.43 5.52
CA MET A 1 -12.24 -20.51 6.62
C MET A 1 -12.63 -19.20 5.98
N THR A 2 -13.81 -18.65 6.27
CA THR A 2 -14.28 -17.36 5.71
C THR A 2 -13.44 -16.21 6.27
N ILE A 3 -12.90 -15.39 5.41
CA ILE A 3 -12.07 -14.21 5.78
C ILE A 3 -12.84 -12.90 5.61
N LEU A 4 -13.87 -12.90 4.75
CA LEU A 4 -14.71 -11.75 4.47
C LEU A 4 -16.15 -12.22 4.20
N GLN A 5 -17.11 -11.53 4.78
CA GLN A 5 -18.52 -11.76 4.55
C GLN A 5 -19.23 -10.43 4.29
N ALA A 6 -19.90 -10.34 3.16
CA ALA A 6 -20.76 -9.23 2.81
C ALA A 6 -22.23 -9.65 3.01
N GLU A 7 -23.00 -8.83 3.71
CA GLU A 7 -24.41 -9.06 3.99
C GLU A 7 -25.26 -7.88 3.56
N ASN A 8 -26.13 -8.11 2.58
CA ASN A 8 -27.11 -7.15 2.07
C ASN A 8 -26.50 -5.80 1.70
N LEU A 9 -25.26 -5.80 1.17
CA LEU A 9 -24.61 -4.56 0.76
C LEU A 9 -25.42 -3.84 -0.32
N SER A 10 -25.79 -2.61 -0.05
CA SER A 10 -26.43 -1.71 -0.99
C SER A 10 -25.59 -0.46 -1.17
N PHE A 11 -25.46 -0.01 -2.39
CA PHE A 11 -24.72 1.20 -2.72
C PHE A 11 -25.27 1.83 -4.01
N ALA A 12 -25.53 3.13 -3.98
CA ALA A 12 -25.99 3.89 -5.13
C ALA A 12 -25.03 5.06 -5.45
N PHE A 13 -24.93 5.39 -6.71
CA PHE A 13 -24.27 6.60 -7.15
C PHE A 13 -25.32 7.56 -7.73
N GLY A 14 -25.66 8.59 -6.97
CA GLY A 14 -26.80 9.45 -7.26
C GLY A 14 -28.12 8.65 -7.22
N HIS A 15 -28.80 8.57 -8.35
CA HIS A 15 -30.07 7.82 -8.48
C HIS A 15 -29.89 6.40 -9.03
N VAL A 16 -28.65 5.98 -9.31
CA VAL A 16 -28.37 4.68 -9.91
C VAL A 16 -27.90 3.72 -8.84
N ALA A 17 -28.70 2.69 -8.54
CA ALA A 17 -28.31 1.60 -7.66
C ALA A 17 -27.23 0.76 -8.36
N LEU A 18 -26.05 0.68 -7.77
CA LEU A 18 -24.92 -0.12 -8.25
C LEU A 18 -24.82 -1.47 -7.53
N LEU A 19 -25.22 -1.51 -6.27
CA LEU A 19 -25.35 -2.74 -5.47
C LEU A 19 -26.75 -2.73 -4.85
N ASP A 20 -27.44 -3.85 -4.95
CA ASP A 20 -28.78 -4.04 -4.36
C ASP A 20 -28.74 -5.33 -3.53
N LYS A 21 -28.63 -5.18 -2.21
CA LYS A 21 -28.61 -6.27 -1.22
C LYS A 21 -27.66 -7.42 -1.57
N ALA A 22 -26.48 -7.07 -2.11
CA ALA A 22 -25.49 -8.05 -2.50
C ALA A 22 -24.92 -8.77 -1.26
N SER A 23 -24.97 -10.11 -1.29
CA SER A 23 -24.47 -10.95 -0.20
C SER A 23 -23.56 -12.04 -0.75
N PHE A 24 -22.37 -12.19 -0.18
CA PHE A 24 -21.40 -13.22 -0.57
C PHE A 24 -20.33 -13.40 0.52
N GLN A 25 -19.53 -14.45 0.38
CA GLN A 25 -18.43 -14.76 1.29
C GLN A 25 -17.16 -15.07 0.49
N LEU A 26 -16.01 -14.73 1.05
CA LEU A 26 -14.69 -15.09 0.54
C LEU A 26 -13.94 -15.92 1.58
N ALA A 27 -13.35 -17.01 1.15
CA ALA A 27 -12.51 -17.85 1.99
C ALA A 27 -11.02 -17.56 1.76
N ALA A 28 -10.19 -17.97 2.70
CA ALA A 28 -8.74 -17.89 2.54
C ALA A 28 -8.28 -18.69 1.31
N GLY A 29 -7.47 -18.08 0.46
CA GLY A 29 -6.97 -18.67 -0.79
C GLY A 29 -7.87 -18.51 -2.01
N ASP A 30 -9.09 -17.97 -1.85
CA ASP A 30 -9.97 -17.72 -2.99
C ASP A 30 -9.36 -16.70 -3.96
N LYS A 31 -9.50 -16.98 -5.26
CA LYS A 31 -9.21 -16.07 -6.37
C LYS A 31 -10.49 -15.81 -7.12
N VAL A 32 -11.06 -14.62 -6.94
CA VAL A 32 -12.39 -14.28 -7.48
C VAL A 32 -12.28 -13.21 -8.57
N GLY A 33 -12.85 -13.51 -9.74
CA GLY A 33 -12.99 -12.56 -10.84
C GLY A 33 -14.34 -11.84 -10.79
N LEU A 34 -14.32 -10.51 -10.77
CA LEU A 34 -15.52 -9.69 -10.83
C LEU A 34 -15.80 -9.26 -12.26
N ILE A 35 -16.87 -9.79 -12.86
CA ILE A 35 -17.24 -9.57 -14.26
C ILE A 35 -18.51 -8.71 -14.34
N GLY A 36 -18.56 -7.81 -15.30
CA GLY A 36 -19.74 -6.96 -15.54
C GLY A 36 -19.44 -5.82 -16.50
N ARG A 37 -20.50 -5.16 -17.02
CA ARG A 37 -20.38 -4.02 -17.93
C ARG A 37 -19.68 -2.83 -17.25
N ASN A 38 -19.16 -1.89 -18.07
CA ASN A 38 -18.64 -0.64 -17.52
C ASN A 38 -19.77 0.14 -16.83
N GLY A 39 -19.50 0.73 -15.68
CA GLY A 39 -20.50 1.39 -14.85
C GLY A 39 -21.33 0.46 -13.94
N ALA A 40 -21.17 -0.86 -13.99
CA ALA A 40 -21.94 -1.82 -13.17
C ALA A 40 -21.57 -1.85 -11.68
N GLY A 41 -20.74 -0.93 -11.18
CA GLY A 41 -20.39 -0.85 -9.75
C GLY A 41 -19.20 -1.71 -9.31
N LYS A 42 -18.47 -2.36 -10.25
CA LYS A 42 -17.31 -3.22 -9.90
C LYS A 42 -16.27 -2.52 -9.03
N SER A 43 -15.83 -1.34 -9.45
CA SER A 43 -14.84 -0.56 -8.70
C SER A 43 -15.39 -0.05 -7.36
N SER A 44 -16.68 0.27 -7.28
CA SER A 44 -17.36 0.66 -6.04
C SER A 44 -17.39 -0.51 -5.05
N LEU A 45 -17.74 -1.72 -5.53
CA LEU A 45 -17.69 -2.92 -4.70
C LEU A 45 -16.28 -3.17 -4.17
N LEU A 46 -15.24 -3.14 -5.02
CA LEU A 46 -13.86 -3.34 -4.59
C LEU A 46 -13.41 -2.30 -3.53
N LYS A 47 -13.82 -1.02 -3.70
CA LYS A 47 -13.54 0.03 -2.71
C LYS A 47 -14.25 -0.23 -1.39
N ILE A 48 -15.50 -0.75 -1.42
CA ILE A 48 -16.24 -1.12 -0.21
C ILE A 48 -15.54 -2.28 0.50
N LEU A 49 -15.14 -3.32 -0.24
CA LEU A 49 -14.47 -4.49 0.33
C LEU A 49 -13.11 -4.14 0.96
N ALA A 50 -12.42 -3.15 0.41
CA ALA A 50 -11.16 -2.64 0.95
C ALA A 50 -11.34 -1.61 2.08
N GLY A 51 -12.57 -1.22 2.41
CA GLY A 51 -12.82 -0.21 3.44
C GLY A 51 -12.56 1.24 3.00
N VAL A 52 -12.25 1.47 1.72
CA VAL A 52 -12.01 2.80 1.14
C VAL A 52 -13.32 3.59 1.01
N GLN A 53 -14.43 2.87 0.86
CA GLN A 53 -15.77 3.43 0.72
C GLN A 53 -16.75 2.69 1.62
N LYS A 54 -17.71 3.41 2.22
CA LYS A 54 -18.78 2.79 3.01
C LYS A 54 -19.94 2.44 2.10
N PRO A 55 -20.64 1.30 2.31
CA PRO A 55 -21.92 1.03 1.69
C PRO A 55 -22.99 1.97 2.27
N ASP A 56 -24.10 2.13 1.53
CA ASP A 56 -25.27 2.88 2.00
C ASP A 56 -26.08 2.05 3.00
N ASP A 57 -26.13 0.73 2.82
CA ASP A 57 -26.80 -0.22 3.71
C ASP A 57 -26.10 -1.59 3.66
N GLY A 58 -26.40 -2.43 4.64
CA GLY A 58 -25.75 -3.73 4.83
C GLY A 58 -24.47 -3.64 5.64
N GLN A 59 -23.77 -4.75 5.75
CA GLN A 59 -22.54 -4.81 6.53
C GLN A 59 -21.45 -5.65 5.87
N LEU A 60 -20.21 -5.25 6.11
CA LEU A 60 -19.01 -5.98 5.74
C LEU A 60 -18.34 -6.50 7.01
N ILE A 61 -18.23 -7.80 7.12
CA ILE A 61 -17.61 -8.48 8.26
C ILE A 61 -16.26 -9.02 7.77
N LEU A 62 -15.18 -8.56 8.39
CA LEU A 62 -13.82 -9.02 8.12
C LEU A 62 -13.30 -9.86 9.28
N GLN A 63 -12.53 -10.90 8.97
CA GLN A 63 -11.79 -11.64 9.97
C GLN A 63 -10.89 -10.68 10.76
N ASN A 64 -10.83 -10.85 12.08
CA ASN A 64 -10.01 -10.00 12.94
C ASN A 64 -8.53 -10.04 12.50
N GLY A 65 -7.93 -8.87 12.34
CA GLY A 65 -6.53 -8.74 11.89
C GLY A 65 -6.33 -8.91 10.37
N LEU A 66 -7.40 -9.07 9.58
CA LEU A 66 -7.28 -9.10 8.12
C LEU A 66 -6.82 -7.74 7.60
N LYS A 67 -5.69 -7.73 6.88
CA LYS A 67 -5.23 -6.55 6.15
C LYS A 67 -5.81 -6.56 4.75
N THR A 68 -6.44 -5.47 4.34
CA THR A 68 -7.00 -5.29 2.99
C THR A 68 -6.21 -4.21 2.25
N VAL A 69 -5.97 -4.44 0.96
CA VAL A 69 -5.30 -3.48 0.08
C VAL A 69 -6.14 -3.30 -1.18
N TYR A 70 -6.34 -2.06 -1.58
CA TYR A 70 -6.99 -1.70 -2.82
C TYR A 70 -5.96 -1.20 -3.82
N VAL A 71 -5.85 -1.89 -4.96
CA VAL A 71 -5.02 -1.44 -6.08
C VAL A 71 -5.93 -0.79 -7.11
N PRO A 72 -5.87 0.54 -7.30
CA PRO A 72 -6.69 1.23 -8.28
C PRO A 72 -6.23 0.87 -9.71
N GLN A 73 -7.14 1.02 -10.68
CA GLN A 73 -6.85 0.78 -12.09
C GLN A 73 -5.81 1.77 -12.64
N GLU A 74 -5.87 3.02 -12.17
CA GLU A 74 -4.89 4.07 -12.45
C GLU A 74 -4.33 4.53 -11.11
N SER A 75 -3.02 4.41 -10.94
CA SER A 75 -2.31 4.92 -9.78
C SER A 75 -1.63 6.23 -10.18
N PHE A 76 -2.07 7.34 -9.60
CA PHE A 76 -1.40 8.63 -9.74
C PHE A 76 -0.37 8.74 -8.61
N PHE A 77 0.88 8.59 -8.97
CA PHE A 77 1.98 8.85 -8.07
C PHE A 77 2.49 10.27 -8.27
N ASP A 78 2.89 10.92 -7.18
CA ASP A 78 3.67 12.15 -7.29
C ASP A 78 5.00 11.80 -7.98
N GLY A 79 5.23 12.38 -9.14
CA GLY A 79 6.44 12.11 -9.92
C GLY A 79 7.75 12.51 -9.23
N THR A 80 7.68 13.22 -8.10
CA THR A 80 8.85 13.63 -7.31
C THR A 80 9.36 12.55 -6.37
N VAL A 81 8.51 11.55 -6.03
CA VAL A 81 8.88 10.45 -5.14
C VAL A 81 9.68 9.37 -5.87
N THR A 82 10.50 8.63 -5.13
CA THR A 82 11.30 7.54 -5.67
C THR A 82 10.55 6.21 -5.65
N VAL A 83 11.09 5.20 -6.32
CA VAL A 83 10.59 3.81 -6.25
C VAL A 83 10.61 3.32 -4.80
N PHE A 84 11.70 3.60 -4.06
CA PHE A 84 11.80 3.26 -2.64
C PHE A 84 10.66 3.87 -1.82
N ASP A 85 10.35 5.15 -2.02
CA ASP A 85 9.29 5.84 -1.28
C ASP A 85 7.92 5.17 -1.45
N ILE A 86 7.61 4.70 -2.66
CA ILE A 86 6.33 4.03 -2.95
C ILE A 86 6.30 2.62 -2.38
N VAL A 87 7.34 1.82 -2.60
CA VAL A 87 7.38 0.43 -2.13
C VAL A 87 7.39 0.38 -0.60
N SER A 88 8.02 1.37 0.04
CA SER A 88 8.09 1.48 1.51
C SER A 88 6.89 2.20 2.15
N GLU A 89 5.90 2.67 1.38
CA GLU A 89 4.76 3.45 1.91
C GLU A 89 4.01 2.73 3.03
N GLY A 90 3.87 1.40 2.93
CA GLY A 90 3.24 0.56 3.95
C GLY A 90 3.94 0.50 5.31
N LEU A 91 5.17 1.03 5.42
CA LEU A 91 5.97 1.03 6.65
C LEU A 91 5.63 2.22 7.58
N GLY A 92 4.79 3.16 7.15
CA GLY A 92 4.43 4.34 7.94
C GLY A 92 5.65 5.19 8.32
N SER A 93 5.79 5.53 9.61
CA SER A 93 6.90 6.38 10.10
C SER A 93 8.29 5.75 9.93
N LEU A 94 8.39 4.42 9.90
CA LEU A 94 9.67 3.72 9.69
C LEU A 94 10.23 4.01 8.28
N ARG A 95 9.37 4.24 7.27
CA ARG A 95 9.80 4.65 5.93
C ARG A 95 10.67 5.92 5.98
N ASP A 96 10.23 6.94 6.70
CA ASP A 96 10.95 8.22 6.74
C ASP A 96 12.29 8.09 7.45
N VAL A 97 12.38 7.24 8.48
CA VAL A 97 13.62 6.90 9.17
C VAL A 97 14.59 6.17 8.23
N LEU A 98 14.14 5.14 7.51
CA LEU A 98 14.95 4.39 6.55
C LEU A 98 15.41 5.27 5.38
N ARG A 99 14.52 6.08 4.82
CA ARG A 99 14.86 7.03 3.77
C ARG A 99 15.98 7.97 4.21
N ARG A 100 15.83 8.59 5.37
CA ARG A 100 16.84 9.52 5.88
C ARG A 100 18.18 8.84 6.17
N TYR A 101 18.15 7.61 6.68
CA TYR A 101 19.32 6.78 6.86
C TYR A 101 20.08 6.56 5.55
N HIS A 102 19.40 6.16 4.49
CA HIS A 102 19.99 5.96 3.16
C HIS A 102 20.50 7.26 2.52
N GLU A 103 19.78 8.38 2.71
CA GLU A 103 20.24 9.70 2.24
C GLU A 103 21.57 10.10 2.88
N ILE A 104 21.67 10.00 4.22
CA ILE A 104 22.92 10.31 4.95
C ILE A 104 24.05 9.39 4.51
N GLY A 105 23.79 8.10 4.31
CA GLY A 105 24.79 7.18 3.79
C GLY A 105 25.39 7.64 2.45
N ARG A 106 24.54 8.15 1.55
CA ARG A 106 24.97 8.73 0.26
C ARG A 106 25.71 10.06 0.42
N GLU A 107 25.24 10.92 1.32
CA GLU A 107 25.92 12.20 1.62
C GLU A 107 27.33 11.97 2.19
N LEU A 108 27.49 11.01 3.10
CA LEU A 108 28.79 10.66 3.69
C LEU A 108 29.75 10.02 2.69
N ALA A 109 29.28 9.36 1.64
CA ALA A 109 30.10 8.85 0.55
C ALA A 109 30.83 9.99 -0.22
N ASN A 110 30.28 11.21 -0.18
CA ASN A 110 30.83 12.40 -0.84
C ASN A 110 31.71 13.26 0.09
N GLY A 111 31.82 12.94 1.37
CA GLY A 111 32.65 13.68 2.31
C GLY A 111 32.30 13.37 3.78
N GLN A 112 33.28 13.48 4.69
CA GLN A 112 33.05 13.29 6.11
C GLN A 112 32.36 14.49 6.75
N ASN A 113 31.33 14.22 7.57
CA ASN A 113 30.64 15.23 8.35
C ASN A 113 30.22 14.62 9.70
N ASP A 114 30.81 15.11 10.80
CA ASP A 114 30.61 14.58 12.14
C ASP A 114 29.15 14.72 12.60
N SER A 115 28.42 15.72 12.13
CA SER A 115 27.00 15.87 12.47
C SER A 115 26.14 14.80 11.79
N LEU A 116 26.45 14.47 10.53
CA LEU A 116 25.76 13.41 9.80
C LEU A 116 26.05 12.03 10.39
N ILE A 117 27.26 11.80 10.91
CA ILE A 117 27.62 10.54 11.59
C ILE A 117 26.79 10.37 12.87
N LYS A 118 26.59 11.43 13.63
CA LYS A 118 25.72 11.38 14.83
C LYS A 118 24.28 11.08 14.47
N GLU A 119 23.73 11.79 13.47
CA GLU A 119 22.37 11.57 12.98
C GLU A 119 22.20 10.13 12.47
N LEU A 120 23.18 9.61 11.72
CA LEU A 120 23.17 8.22 11.22
C LEU A 120 23.05 7.20 12.37
N ASN A 121 23.83 7.39 13.45
CA ASN A 121 23.79 6.51 14.62
C ASN A 121 22.43 6.58 15.35
N GLU A 122 21.83 7.77 15.45
CA GLU A 122 20.51 7.92 16.06
C GLU A 122 19.42 7.21 15.22
N LEU A 123 19.47 7.37 13.90
CA LEU A 123 18.55 6.67 12.99
C LEU A 123 18.75 5.15 13.04
N GLN A 124 20.00 4.68 13.09
CA GLN A 124 20.30 3.27 13.24
C GLN A 124 19.65 2.68 14.50
N ASN A 125 19.80 3.35 15.65
CA ASN A 125 19.15 2.93 16.89
C ASN A 125 17.62 2.89 16.76
N GLN A 126 17.01 3.86 16.06
CA GLN A 126 15.56 3.87 15.81
C GLN A 126 15.12 2.71 14.94
N ILE A 127 15.88 2.37 13.90
CA ILE A 127 15.62 1.23 13.01
C ILE A 127 15.71 -0.08 13.80
N GLU A 128 16.75 -0.26 14.62
CA GLU A 128 16.96 -1.45 15.45
C GLU A 128 15.82 -1.62 16.46
N ALA A 129 15.41 -0.54 17.15
CA ALA A 129 14.34 -0.59 18.13
C ALA A 129 12.98 -1.05 17.54
N GLN A 130 12.78 -0.87 16.24
CA GLN A 130 11.56 -1.26 15.52
C GLN A 130 11.73 -2.55 14.70
N ASN A 131 12.85 -3.28 14.83
CA ASN A 131 13.24 -4.38 13.96
C ASN A 131 13.20 -3.99 12.47
N GLY A 132 13.55 -2.74 12.15
CA GLY A 132 13.36 -2.13 10.85
C GLY A 132 14.20 -2.72 9.74
N TRP A 133 15.36 -3.31 10.06
CA TRP A 133 16.27 -3.89 9.06
C TRP A 133 15.65 -5.02 8.24
N GLN A 134 14.78 -5.81 8.84
CA GLN A 134 14.04 -6.84 8.08
C GLN A 134 13.11 -6.25 7.04
N PHE A 135 12.51 -5.09 7.32
CA PHE A 135 11.63 -4.39 6.39
C PHE A 135 12.42 -3.69 5.30
N ASP A 136 13.58 -3.11 5.63
CA ASP A 136 14.50 -2.53 4.66
C ASP A 136 14.97 -3.59 3.64
N ALA A 137 15.39 -4.75 4.13
CA ALA A 137 15.76 -5.87 3.28
C ALA A 137 14.60 -6.35 2.40
N LEU A 138 13.37 -6.38 2.93
CA LEU A 138 12.17 -6.78 2.17
C LEU A 138 11.84 -5.77 1.08
N VAL A 139 11.95 -4.47 1.35
CA VAL A 139 11.74 -3.40 0.35
C VAL A 139 12.76 -3.54 -0.77
N SER A 140 14.05 -3.63 -0.44
CA SER A 140 15.13 -3.78 -1.44
C SER A 140 14.97 -5.07 -2.25
N GLN A 141 14.60 -6.18 -1.62
CA GLN A 141 14.31 -7.44 -2.32
C GLN A 141 13.14 -7.27 -3.30
N THR A 142 12.02 -6.67 -2.86
CA THR A 142 10.84 -6.46 -3.70
C THR A 142 11.17 -5.60 -4.92
N ILE A 143 11.92 -4.51 -4.73
CA ILE A 143 12.37 -3.63 -5.81
C ILE A 143 13.26 -4.40 -6.79
N GLY A 144 14.19 -5.21 -6.26
CA GLY A 144 15.08 -6.05 -7.07
C GLY A 144 14.33 -7.11 -7.88
N GLU A 145 13.34 -7.78 -7.31
CA GLU A 145 12.49 -8.75 -8.00
C GLU A 145 11.67 -8.12 -9.13
N LEU A 146 11.27 -6.87 -8.98
CA LEU A 146 10.58 -6.10 -10.01
C LEU A 146 11.54 -5.52 -11.06
N GLY A 147 12.85 -5.59 -10.85
CA GLY A 147 13.87 -5.03 -11.74
C GLY A 147 13.82 -3.50 -11.83
N LEU A 148 13.34 -2.82 -10.76
CA LEU A 148 13.17 -1.38 -10.74
C LEU A 148 14.41 -0.69 -10.14
N PRO A 149 14.76 0.53 -10.59
CA PRO A 149 15.84 1.31 -10.01
C PRO A 149 15.36 2.01 -8.72
N GLU A 150 15.87 1.58 -7.58
CA GLU A 150 15.41 1.97 -6.24
C GLU A 150 15.33 3.49 -6.01
N ASN A 151 16.35 4.22 -6.45
CA ASN A 151 16.50 5.66 -6.23
C ASN A 151 15.95 6.51 -7.38
N GLU A 152 15.39 5.89 -8.42
CA GLU A 152 14.85 6.62 -9.57
C GLU A 152 13.49 7.25 -9.21
N LYS A 153 13.25 8.45 -9.74
CA LYS A 153 11.95 9.10 -9.57
C LYS A 153 10.91 8.47 -10.48
N ILE A 154 9.70 8.34 -9.96
CA ILE A 154 8.57 7.74 -10.72
C ILE A 154 8.35 8.47 -12.05
N ALA A 155 8.51 9.80 -12.10
CA ALA A 155 8.36 10.57 -13.34
C ALA A 155 9.29 10.12 -14.48
N ASN A 156 10.41 9.46 -14.16
CA ASN A 156 11.39 9.01 -15.14
C ASN A 156 11.14 7.57 -15.62
N LEU A 157 10.18 6.87 -15.01
CA LEU A 157 9.82 5.51 -15.40
C LEU A 157 8.75 5.53 -16.47
N SER A 158 8.91 4.69 -17.49
CA SER A 158 7.86 4.45 -18.48
C SER A 158 6.73 3.67 -17.84
N GLY A 159 5.49 4.10 -18.04
CA GLY A 159 4.30 3.36 -17.63
C GLY A 159 4.15 2.03 -18.35
#